data_9a2a71462832268b4a5f5e77abb24c14
#
_entry.id   9a2a71462832268b4a5f5e77abb24c14
#
_cell.length_a   1.000
_cell.length_b   1.000
_cell.length_c   1.000
_cell.angle_alpha   90.00
_cell.angle_beta   90.00
_cell.angle_gamma   90.00
#
_symmetry.space_group_name_H-M   'P 1'
#
loop_
_entity.id
_entity.type
_entity.pdbx_description
1 polymer ?
#
loop_
_entity_poly.entity_id
_entity_poly.type
_entity_poly.pdbx_seq_one_letter_code
_entity_poly.pdbx_strand_id
1 'polypeptide(L)'
;MDYFDKAETWDRATLETVQLARLKTTIQQAGRAPFYAKRLAEAGVSADNLRSLEDIRRIPFTSKDDLRSQYPYGLATVPHSEFVRMHCSSGTTGTPVAVCYTQPDINSWADLMARCLYMAGVRKDDVFQNMSGYGLFTGGLGAHAGGEAMGCTVIPTSSGNTKRQVQMLKDCKTDILACTP
;
A
#
# COMPACT_ATOMS: atom_id res chain seq x y z
N MET A 1 25.02 7.92 0.58
CA MET A 1 23.80 8.76 0.64
C MET A 1 22.86 8.10 1.63
N ASP A 2 22.31 8.86 2.56
CA ASP A 2 21.55 8.31 3.69
C ASP A 2 20.03 8.28 3.43
N TYR A 3 19.59 8.29 2.16
CA TYR A 3 18.19 8.24 1.76
C TYR A 3 17.98 7.26 0.61
N PHE A 4 16.80 6.66 0.56
CA PHE A 4 16.38 5.73 -0.49
C PHE A 4 15.85 6.47 -1.72
N ASP A 5 15.01 7.47 -1.51
CA ASP A 5 14.38 8.26 -2.57
C ASP A 5 14.71 9.74 -2.44
N LYS A 6 15.03 10.40 -3.56
CA LYS A 6 15.35 11.83 -3.61
C LYS A 6 14.25 12.71 -2.98
N ALA A 7 13.01 12.28 -3.01
CA ALA A 7 11.90 13.00 -2.37
C ALA A 7 12.10 13.21 -0.86
N GLU A 8 12.92 12.38 -0.21
CA GLU A 8 13.24 12.50 1.23
C GLU A 8 14.11 13.73 1.55
N THR A 9 14.69 14.33 0.52
CA THR A 9 15.54 15.54 0.63
C THR A 9 14.86 16.81 0.16
N TRP A 10 13.58 16.73 -0.28
CA TRP A 10 12.86 17.91 -0.76
C TRP A 10 12.50 18.86 0.39
N ASP A 11 12.53 20.14 0.11
CA ASP A 11 12.03 21.16 1.02
C ASP A 11 10.49 21.10 1.14
N ARG A 12 9.96 21.80 2.14
CA ARG A 12 8.53 21.79 2.44
C ARG A 12 7.70 22.32 1.27
N ALA A 13 8.15 23.37 0.60
CA ALA A 13 7.42 23.98 -0.51
C ALA A 13 7.29 23.03 -1.72
N THR A 14 8.37 22.32 -2.04
CA THR A 14 8.39 21.28 -3.08
C THR A 14 7.44 20.14 -2.71
N LEU A 15 7.50 19.65 -1.46
CA LEU A 15 6.60 18.60 -0.97
C LEU A 15 5.13 19.02 -1.08
N GLU A 16 4.77 20.22 -0.66
CA GLU A 16 3.39 20.73 -0.73
C GLU A 16 2.89 20.82 -2.17
N THR A 17 3.74 21.26 -3.08
CA THR A 17 3.42 21.33 -4.52
C THR A 17 3.09 19.94 -5.06
N VAL A 18 3.92 18.95 -4.77
CA VAL A 18 3.71 17.56 -5.21
C VAL A 18 2.48 16.94 -4.53
N GLN A 19 2.30 17.18 -3.24
CA GLN A 19 1.14 16.69 -2.48
C GLN A 19 -0.17 17.23 -3.03
N LEU A 20 -0.24 18.54 -3.35
CA LEU A 20 -1.43 19.14 -3.95
C LEU A 20 -1.72 18.55 -5.33
N ALA A 21 -0.70 18.39 -6.17
CA ALA A 21 -0.87 17.78 -7.49
C ALA A 21 -1.41 16.32 -7.38
N ARG A 22 -0.84 15.52 -6.48
CA ARG A 22 -1.29 14.15 -6.22
C ARG A 22 -2.71 14.11 -5.63
N LEU A 23 -3.05 15.02 -4.72
CA LEU A 23 -4.40 15.13 -4.16
C LEU A 23 -5.44 15.39 -5.26
N LYS A 24 -5.16 16.32 -6.20
CA LYS A 24 -6.02 16.58 -7.35
C LYS A 24 -6.24 15.33 -8.21
N THR A 25 -5.15 14.60 -8.51
CA THR A 25 -5.23 13.34 -9.26
C THR A 25 -6.06 12.29 -8.52
N THR A 26 -5.86 12.16 -7.19
CA THR A 26 -6.62 11.22 -6.36
C THR A 26 -8.12 11.55 -6.37
N ILE A 27 -8.50 12.82 -6.23
CA ILE A 27 -9.90 13.25 -6.28
C ILE A 27 -10.51 13.00 -7.66
N GLN A 28 -9.78 13.27 -8.72
CA GLN A 28 -10.23 12.99 -10.08
C GLN A 28 -10.47 11.49 -10.30
N GLN A 29 -9.55 10.65 -9.82
CA GLN A 29 -9.70 9.19 -9.92
C GLN A 29 -10.85 8.68 -9.05
N ALA A 30 -10.93 9.11 -7.79
CA ALA A 30 -12.00 8.71 -6.87
C ALA A 30 -13.38 9.05 -7.44
N GLY A 31 -13.52 10.20 -8.11
CA GLY A 31 -14.75 10.62 -8.77
C GLY A 31 -15.24 9.68 -9.90
N ARG A 32 -14.45 8.69 -10.32
CA ARG A 32 -14.90 7.66 -11.27
C ARG A 32 -15.75 6.58 -10.59
N ALA A 33 -15.62 6.38 -9.28
CA ALA A 33 -16.47 5.47 -8.52
C ALA A 33 -17.78 6.20 -8.15
N PRO A 34 -18.98 5.64 -8.45
CA PRO A 34 -20.27 6.30 -8.19
C PRO A 34 -20.45 6.76 -6.74
N PHE A 35 -19.96 5.98 -5.79
CA PHE A 35 -20.00 6.32 -4.37
C PHE A 35 -19.28 7.64 -4.07
N TYR A 36 -18.05 7.80 -4.55
CA TYR A 36 -17.29 9.03 -4.33
C TYR A 36 -17.75 10.16 -5.23
N ALA A 37 -18.16 9.89 -6.46
CA ALA A 37 -18.70 10.92 -7.36
C ALA A 37 -19.86 11.68 -6.70
N LYS A 38 -20.81 10.94 -6.11
CA LYS A 38 -21.95 11.53 -5.38
C LYS A 38 -21.48 12.38 -4.19
N ARG A 39 -20.64 11.84 -3.32
CA ARG A 39 -20.18 12.53 -2.10
C ARG A 39 -19.36 13.78 -2.38
N LEU A 40 -18.49 13.71 -3.39
CA LEU A 40 -17.68 14.86 -3.81
C LEU A 40 -18.55 15.96 -4.41
N ALA A 41 -19.56 15.60 -5.21
CA ALA A 41 -20.51 16.56 -5.76
C ALA A 41 -21.35 17.24 -4.66
N GLU A 42 -21.87 16.49 -3.69
CA GLU A 42 -22.61 17.02 -2.53
C GLU A 42 -21.76 17.96 -1.67
N ALA A 43 -20.46 17.68 -1.54
CA ALA A 43 -19.52 18.54 -0.83
C ALA A 43 -19.00 19.72 -1.66
N GLY A 44 -19.35 19.81 -2.94
CA GLY A 44 -18.84 20.83 -3.85
C GLY A 44 -17.32 20.74 -4.05
N VAL A 45 -16.76 19.53 -4.05
CA VAL A 45 -15.31 19.29 -4.19
C VAL A 45 -15.02 18.66 -5.55
N SER A 46 -14.04 19.24 -6.26
CA SER A 46 -13.50 18.70 -7.50
C SER A 46 -11.99 18.95 -7.57
N ALA A 47 -11.28 18.23 -8.43
CA ALA A 47 -9.86 18.47 -8.65
C ALA A 47 -9.55 19.92 -9.06
N ASP A 48 -10.46 20.55 -9.82
CA ASP A 48 -10.28 21.90 -10.36
C ASP A 48 -10.43 23.00 -9.29
N ASN A 49 -11.18 22.73 -8.22
CA ASN A 49 -11.43 23.72 -7.17
C ASN A 49 -10.58 23.53 -5.89
N LEU A 50 -9.67 22.56 -5.90
CA LEU A 50 -8.63 22.45 -4.88
C LEU A 50 -7.50 23.44 -5.20
N ARG A 51 -7.22 24.37 -4.29
CA ARG A 51 -6.21 25.43 -4.46
C ARG A 51 -4.99 25.24 -3.56
N SER A 52 -5.19 24.59 -2.42
CA SER A 52 -4.16 24.33 -1.42
C SER A 52 -4.39 23.01 -0.71
N LEU A 53 -3.44 22.54 0.08
CA LEU A 53 -3.61 21.35 0.91
C LEU A 53 -4.67 21.53 2.00
N GLU A 54 -4.95 22.76 2.43
CA GLU A 54 -6.02 23.06 3.40
C GLU A 54 -7.41 22.65 2.89
N ASP A 55 -7.61 22.64 1.58
CA ASP A 55 -8.87 22.21 0.96
C ASP A 55 -9.22 20.75 1.23
N ILE A 56 -8.28 19.94 1.73
CA ILE A 56 -8.54 18.56 2.17
C ILE A 56 -9.65 18.50 3.23
N ARG A 57 -9.82 19.55 4.02
CA ARG A 57 -10.88 19.66 5.05
C ARG A 57 -12.29 19.69 4.47
N ARG A 58 -12.44 19.97 3.19
CA ARG A 58 -13.73 19.96 2.48
C ARG A 58 -14.13 18.57 2.00
N ILE A 59 -13.17 17.63 1.97
CA ILE A 59 -13.39 16.26 1.47
C ILE A 59 -14.12 15.46 2.53
N PRO A 60 -15.27 14.82 2.21
CA PRO A 60 -16.02 14.01 3.16
C PRO A 60 -15.18 12.81 3.62
N PHE A 61 -15.25 12.50 4.93
CA PHE A 61 -14.64 11.29 5.47
C PHE A 61 -15.27 10.02 4.90
N THR A 62 -14.48 8.98 4.78
CA THR A 62 -14.92 7.61 4.47
C THR A 62 -14.80 6.77 5.72
N SER A 63 -15.89 6.16 6.15
CA SER A 63 -15.93 5.27 7.28
C SER A 63 -15.68 3.81 6.87
N LYS A 64 -15.40 2.94 7.84
CA LYS A 64 -15.27 1.51 7.58
C LYS A 64 -16.57 0.88 7.08
N ASP A 65 -17.71 1.40 7.50
CA ASP A 65 -19.03 0.92 7.07
C ASP A 65 -19.31 1.37 5.63
N ASP A 66 -18.88 2.55 5.22
CA ASP A 66 -18.89 2.97 3.81
C ASP A 66 -18.13 1.95 2.95
N LEU A 67 -16.90 1.58 3.37
CA LEU A 67 -16.08 0.60 2.63
C LEU A 67 -16.76 -0.76 2.53
N ARG A 68 -17.39 -1.23 3.62
CA ARG A 68 -18.13 -2.50 3.66
C ARG A 68 -19.36 -2.48 2.76
N SER A 69 -20.10 -1.37 2.74
CA SER A 69 -21.31 -1.22 1.92
C SER A 69 -21.02 -1.30 0.42
N GLN A 70 -19.79 -1.02 0.03
CA GLN A 70 -19.32 -1.04 -1.37
C GLN A 70 -18.60 -2.35 -1.75
N TYR A 71 -18.63 -3.36 -0.87
CA TYR A 71 -18.02 -4.68 -1.15
C TYR A 71 -18.72 -5.36 -2.33
N PRO A 72 -18.00 -6.03 -3.25
CA PRO A 72 -16.52 -6.07 -3.33
C PRO A 72 -15.92 -4.98 -4.22
N TYR A 73 -16.65 -4.40 -5.18
CA TYR A 73 -16.09 -3.57 -6.27
C TYR A 73 -16.70 -2.17 -6.36
N GLY A 74 -17.58 -1.76 -5.45
CA GLY A 74 -18.29 -0.48 -5.53
C GLY A 74 -17.39 0.77 -5.45
N LEU A 75 -16.15 0.61 -5.00
CA LEU A 75 -15.14 1.67 -5.00
C LEU A 75 -14.13 1.57 -6.14
N ALA A 76 -14.34 0.65 -7.09
CA ALA A 76 -13.46 0.50 -8.24
C ALA A 76 -13.51 1.74 -9.13
N THR A 77 -12.34 2.23 -9.52
CA THR A 77 -12.17 3.42 -10.37
C THR A 77 -11.68 3.07 -11.77
N VAL A 78 -11.41 1.79 -12.00
CA VAL A 78 -10.98 1.21 -13.29
C VAL A 78 -11.77 -0.07 -13.59
N PRO A 79 -11.82 -0.54 -14.85
CA PRO A 79 -12.47 -1.79 -15.23
C PRO A 79 -11.82 -2.99 -14.49
N HIS A 80 -12.63 -4.04 -14.26
CA HIS A 80 -12.16 -5.29 -13.63
C HIS A 80 -10.96 -5.93 -14.36
N SER A 81 -10.86 -5.75 -15.67
CA SER A 81 -9.75 -6.26 -16.49
C SER A 81 -8.38 -5.66 -16.15
N GLU A 82 -8.35 -4.54 -15.43
CA GLU A 82 -7.11 -3.89 -14.96
C GLU A 82 -6.66 -4.37 -13.56
N PHE A 83 -7.50 -5.15 -12.86
CA PHE A 83 -7.12 -5.68 -11.55
C PHE A 83 -6.17 -6.85 -11.69
N VAL A 84 -5.06 -6.79 -10.96
CA VAL A 84 -4.05 -7.86 -10.88
C VAL A 84 -4.04 -8.54 -9.52
N ARG A 85 -4.62 -7.88 -8.50
CA ARG A 85 -4.66 -8.41 -7.13
C ARG A 85 -5.83 -7.83 -6.35
N MET A 86 -6.36 -8.61 -5.42
CA MET A 86 -7.33 -8.17 -4.42
C MET A 86 -6.88 -8.62 -3.03
N HIS A 87 -6.97 -7.72 -2.07
CA HIS A 87 -6.81 -8.03 -0.66
C HIS A 87 -8.10 -7.73 0.10
N CYS A 88 -8.30 -8.48 1.18
CA CYS A 88 -9.44 -8.27 2.06
C CYS A 88 -8.98 -8.18 3.51
N SER A 89 -9.73 -7.42 4.32
CA SER A 89 -9.64 -7.54 5.77
C SER A 89 -10.16 -8.90 6.24
N SER A 90 -9.80 -9.33 7.45
CA SER A 90 -10.18 -10.64 8.00
C SER A 90 -11.70 -10.89 8.08
N GLY A 91 -12.51 -9.84 8.04
CA GLY A 91 -13.97 -9.97 8.07
C GLY A 91 -14.56 -10.55 9.37
N THR A 92 -13.80 -10.63 10.46
CA THR A 92 -14.22 -11.21 11.74
C THR A 92 -15.50 -10.59 12.33
N THR A 93 -15.82 -9.37 11.93
CA THR A 93 -16.99 -8.60 12.40
C THR A 93 -18.06 -8.42 11.33
N GLY A 94 -18.10 -9.26 10.29
CA GLY A 94 -19.08 -9.17 9.19
C GLY A 94 -18.43 -9.07 7.81
N THR A 95 -19.07 -8.34 6.88
CA THR A 95 -18.57 -8.15 5.50
C THR A 95 -17.15 -7.60 5.53
N PRO A 96 -16.18 -8.23 4.83
CA PRO A 96 -14.81 -7.73 4.77
C PRO A 96 -14.74 -6.41 3.99
N VAL A 97 -13.67 -5.67 4.20
CA VAL A 97 -13.26 -4.59 3.28
C VAL A 97 -12.39 -5.21 2.21
N ALA A 98 -12.77 -5.02 0.95
CA ALA A 98 -11.98 -5.45 -0.21
C ALA A 98 -11.27 -4.25 -0.85
N VAL A 99 -10.02 -4.44 -1.26
CA VAL A 99 -9.24 -3.46 -2.01
C VAL A 99 -8.64 -4.15 -3.23
N CYS A 100 -8.96 -3.64 -4.41
CA CYS A 100 -8.42 -4.11 -5.68
C CYS A 100 -7.24 -3.24 -6.09
N TYR A 101 -6.23 -3.87 -6.66
CA TYR A 101 -4.99 -3.23 -7.08
C TYR A 101 -4.74 -3.46 -8.56
N THR A 102 -4.33 -2.41 -9.25
CA THR A 102 -3.74 -2.48 -10.59
C THR A 102 -2.24 -2.76 -10.50
N GLN A 103 -1.58 -3.06 -11.62
CA GLN A 103 -0.12 -3.25 -11.63
C GLN A 103 0.63 -1.99 -11.17
N PRO A 104 0.27 -0.76 -11.58
CA PRO A 104 0.87 0.46 -11.03
C PRO A 104 0.72 0.59 -9.51
N ASP A 105 -0.42 0.19 -8.93
CA ASP A 105 -0.62 0.20 -7.47
C ASP A 105 0.34 -0.77 -6.76
N ILE A 106 0.50 -1.99 -7.31
CA ILE A 106 1.42 -2.99 -6.79
C ILE A 106 2.87 -2.49 -6.85
N ASN A 107 3.26 -1.87 -7.94
CA ASN A 107 4.61 -1.31 -8.10
C ASN A 107 4.86 -0.17 -7.10
N SER A 108 3.90 0.74 -6.95
CA SER A 108 3.97 1.82 -5.97
C SER A 108 4.04 1.30 -4.53
N TRP A 109 3.27 0.25 -4.22
CA TRP A 109 3.33 -0.40 -2.92
C TRP A 109 4.67 -1.06 -2.64
N ALA A 110 5.24 -1.79 -3.62
CA ALA A 110 6.56 -2.39 -3.51
C ALA A 110 7.64 -1.33 -3.21
N ASP A 111 7.59 -0.19 -3.92
CA ASP A 111 8.51 0.93 -3.74
C ASP A 111 8.40 1.56 -2.34
N LEU A 112 7.17 1.78 -1.87
CA LEU A 112 6.94 2.28 -0.51
C LEU A 112 7.42 1.31 0.57
N MET A 113 7.23 0.00 0.38
CA MET A 113 7.74 -1.02 1.29
C MET A 113 9.27 -1.11 1.26
N ALA A 114 9.89 -0.99 0.07
CA ALA A 114 11.34 -0.92 -0.08
C ALA A 114 11.92 0.26 0.71
N ARG A 115 11.28 1.44 0.64
CA ARG A 115 11.65 2.60 1.44
C ARG A 115 11.58 2.32 2.95
N CYS A 116 10.51 1.67 3.43
CA CYS A 116 10.39 1.29 4.84
C CYS A 116 11.50 0.31 5.26
N LEU A 117 11.80 -0.67 4.42
CA LEU A 117 12.88 -1.64 4.67
C LEU A 117 14.25 -0.97 4.68
N TYR A 118 14.51 -0.04 3.76
CA TYR A 118 15.74 0.75 3.76
C TYR A 118 15.94 1.54 5.05
N MET A 119 14.87 2.19 5.56
CA MET A 119 14.88 2.89 6.85
C MET A 119 15.18 1.95 8.02
N ALA A 120 14.72 0.69 7.95
CA ALA A 120 15.00 -0.35 8.95
C ALA A 120 16.42 -0.92 8.86
N GLY A 121 17.21 -0.51 7.86
CA GLY A 121 18.60 -0.95 7.69
C GLY A 121 18.82 -1.99 6.60
N VAL A 122 17.76 -2.45 5.92
CA VAL A 122 17.86 -3.42 4.82
C VAL A 122 18.64 -2.82 3.65
N ARG A 123 19.49 -3.62 3.03
CA ARG A 123 20.29 -3.20 1.87
C ARG A 123 20.15 -4.22 0.73
N LYS A 124 20.54 -3.79 -0.46
CA LYS A 124 20.68 -4.67 -1.61
C LYS A 124 21.61 -5.84 -1.25
N ASP A 125 21.29 -7.01 -1.77
CA ASP A 125 22.01 -8.27 -1.56
C ASP A 125 21.78 -8.95 -0.19
N ASP A 126 21.03 -8.32 0.75
CA ASP A 126 20.61 -8.99 1.98
C ASP A 126 19.72 -10.22 1.68
N VAL A 127 19.84 -11.23 2.50
CA VAL A 127 18.93 -12.38 2.53
C VAL A 127 17.77 -12.08 3.48
N PHE A 128 16.58 -11.88 2.92
CA PHE A 128 15.37 -11.45 3.61
C PHE A 128 14.39 -12.60 3.78
N GLN A 129 14.27 -13.15 4.99
CA GLN A 129 13.30 -14.21 5.28
C GLN A 129 11.96 -13.63 5.71
N ASN A 130 10.92 -13.85 4.91
CA ASN A 130 9.58 -13.38 5.19
C ASN A 130 8.73 -14.50 5.83
N MET A 131 8.51 -14.38 7.13
CA MET A 131 7.70 -15.29 7.95
C MET A 131 6.25 -14.81 8.12
N SER A 132 5.86 -13.73 7.45
CA SER A 132 4.47 -13.26 7.45
C SER A 132 3.58 -14.17 6.60
N GLY A 133 2.34 -14.38 7.03
CA GLY A 133 1.39 -15.21 6.27
C GLY A 133 1.07 -14.62 4.89
N TYR A 134 1.09 -15.48 3.88
CA TYR A 134 0.68 -15.14 2.51
C TYR A 134 -0.80 -15.51 2.33
N GLY A 135 -1.68 -14.53 2.36
CA GLY A 135 -3.13 -14.76 2.26
C GLY A 135 -3.87 -13.49 1.80
N LEU A 136 -5.16 -13.42 2.14
CA LEU A 136 -6.00 -12.29 1.77
C LEU A 136 -5.53 -10.95 2.35
N PHE A 137 -4.84 -10.98 3.49
CA PHE A 137 -4.30 -9.78 4.12
C PHE A 137 -2.99 -9.31 3.46
N THR A 138 -2.67 -8.05 3.65
CA THR A 138 -1.65 -7.35 2.87
C THR A 138 -0.18 -7.64 3.27
N GLY A 139 0.07 -8.03 4.54
CA GLY A 139 1.40 -7.99 5.13
C GLY A 139 2.46 -8.84 4.42
N GLY A 140 2.17 -10.13 4.19
CA GLY A 140 3.14 -11.06 3.60
C GLY A 140 3.59 -10.67 2.19
N LEU A 141 2.62 -10.38 1.31
CA LEU A 141 2.92 -9.99 -0.07
C LEU A 141 3.54 -8.59 -0.19
N GLY A 142 3.19 -7.68 0.74
CA GLY A 142 3.79 -6.35 0.76
C GLY A 142 5.27 -6.40 1.16
N ALA A 143 5.60 -7.11 2.24
CA ALA A 143 6.98 -7.30 2.67
C ALA A 143 7.83 -8.02 1.59
N HIS A 144 7.24 -9.05 0.95
CA HIS A 144 7.87 -9.78 -0.16
C HIS A 144 8.24 -8.84 -1.31
N ALA A 145 7.24 -8.12 -1.85
CA ALA A 145 7.44 -7.22 -2.97
C ALA A 145 8.45 -6.08 -2.65
N GLY A 146 8.43 -5.58 -1.41
CA GLY A 146 9.41 -4.60 -0.95
C GLY A 146 10.83 -5.14 -0.88
N GLY A 147 11.01 -6.37 -0.40
CA GLY A 147 12.31 -7.04 -0.37
C GLY A 147 12.87 -7.26 -1.79
N GLU A 148 12.05 -7.73 -2.71
CA GLU A 148 12.44 -7.88 -4.13
C GLU A 148 12.81 -6.52 -4.76
N ALA A 149 12.01 -5.47 -4.52
CA ALA A 149 12.29 -4.12 -5.03
C ALA A 149 13.58 -3.53 -4.44
N MET A 150 13.96 -3.91 -3.22
CA MET A 150 15.27 -3.57 -2.62
C MET A 150 16.44 -4.28 -3.28
N GLY A 151 16.19 -5.38 -4.01
CA GLY A 151 17.23 -6.26 -4.56
C GLY A 151 17.71 -7.32 -3.58
N CYS A 152 16.91 -7.63 -2.56
CA CYS A 152 17.18 -8.72 -1.61
C CYS A 152 16.88 -10.09 -2.23
N THR A 153 17.54 -11.14 -1.70
CA THR A 153 17.06 -12.50 -1.91
C THR A 153 15.93 -12.81 -0.93
N VAL A 154 14.68 -12.83 -1.39
CA VAL A 154 13.52 -13.05 -0.52
C VAL A 154 13.23 -14.54 -0.37
N ILE A 155 13.18 -15.01 0.88
CA ILE A 155 12.80 -16.38 1.24
C ILE A 155 11.36 -16.37 1.78
N PRO A 156 10.35 -16.82 0.99
CA PRO A 156 8.94 -16.72 1.35
C PRO A 156 8.49 -17.91 2.22
N THR A 157 9.02 -18.01 3.44
CA THR A 157 8.76 -19.16 4.32
C THR A 157 7.34 -19.19 4.88
N SER A 158 6.62 -18.06 4.84
CA SER A 158 5.29 -17.91 5.43
C SER A 158 5.29 -18.15 6.96
N SER A 159 4.13 -18.12 7.59
CA SER A 159 4.00 -18.34 9.03
C SER A 159 4.00 -19.82 9.42
N GLY A 160 4.31 -20.11 10.68
CA GLY A 160 4.28 -21.46 11.27
C GLY A 160 5.57 -22.24 11.08
N ASN A 161 5.59 -23.47 11.56
CA ASN A 161 6.71 -24.42 11.51
C ASN A 161 8.05 -23.82 11.99
N THR A 162 8.13 -23.43 13.25
CA THR A 162 9.30 -22.79 13.88
C THR A 162 10.61 -23.54 13.62
N LYS A 163 10.59 -24.89 13.66
CA LYS A 163 11.80 -25.68 13.40
C LYS A 163 12.37 -25.44 11.99
N ARG A 164 11.49 -25.42 10.97
CA ARG A 164 11.88 -25.11 9.59
C ARG A 164 12.35 -23.67 9.45
N GLN A 165 11.72 -22.73 10.14
CA GLN A 165 12.13 -21.32 10.12
C GLN A 165 13.56 -21.14 10.62
N VAL A 166 13.87 -21.74 11.77
CA VAL A 166 15.22 -21.71 12.36
C VAL A 166 16.25 -22.42 11.46
N GLN A 167 15.85 -23.52 10.82
CA GLN A 167 16.73 -24.21 9.87
C GLN A 167 17.06 -23.32 8.67
N MET A 168 16.05 -22.68 8.07
CA MET A 168 16.24 -21.76 6.93
C MET A 168 17.11 -20.55 7.29
N LEU A 169 16.92 -19.98 8.49
CA LEU A 169 17.75 -18.88 8.99
C LEU A 169 19.25 -19.26 8.98
N LYS A 170 19.58 -20.49 9.41
CA LYS A 170 20.95 -20.96 9.47
C LYS A 170 21.52 -21.32 8.08
N ASP A 171 20.75 -22.08 7.30
CA ASP A 171 21.21 -22.60 6.01
C ASP A 171 21.39 -21.50 4.98
N CYS A 172 20.48 -20.54 4.96
CA CYS A 172 20.50 -19.42 4.02
C CYS A 172 21.28 -18.20 4.55
N LYS A 173 21.77 -18.23 5.78
CA LYS A 173 22.48 -17.10 6.43
C LYS A 173 21.65 -15.82 6.35
N THR A 174 20.40 -15.91 6.79
CA THR A 174 19.44 -14.80 6.72
C THR A 174 19.94 -13.57 7.48
N ASP A 175 19.99 -12.43 6.82
CA ASP A 175 20.38 -11.14 7.39
C ASP A 175 19.18 -10.44 8.03
N ILE A 176 18.03 -10.53 7.38
CA ILE A 176 16.80 -9.81 7.74
C ILE A 176 15.64 -10.76 7.95
N LEU A 177 14.90 -10.54 9.03
CA LEU A 177 13.73 -11.32 9.39
C LEU A 177 12.48 -10.43 9.48
N ALA A 178 11.47 -10.74 8.68
CA ALA A 178 10.13 -10.12 8.79
C ALA A 178 9.16 -11.14 9.42
N CYS A 179 8.71 -10.86 10.63
CA CYS A 179 7.77 -11.71 11.37
C CYS A 179 6.85 -10.89 12.26
N THR A 180 5.76 -11.50 12.70
CA THR A 180 5.02 -11.03 13.88
C THR A 180 5.65 -11.62 15.12
N PRO A 181 5.69 -10.84 16.23
CA PRO A 181 6.20 -11.33 17.52
C PRO A 181 5.44 -12.55 18.05
#